data_7875176be3d5f1fb72c200b087da382b
#
_entry.id   7875176be3d5f1fb72c200b087da382b
#
_cell.length_a   1.000
_cell.length_b   1.000
_cell.length_c   1.000
_cell.angle_alpha   90.00
_cell.angle_beta   90.00
_cell.angle_gamma   90.00
#
_symmetry.space_group_name_H-M   'P 1'
#
loop_
_entity.id
_entity.type
_entity.pdbx_description
1 polymer ?
#
loop_
_entity_poly.entity_id
_entity_poly.type
_entity_poly.pdbx_seq_one_letter_code
_entity_poly.pdbx_strand_id
1 'polypeptide(L)'
;MGKDVIIACDFADKETALNFLDKFEGRKPFVKIGMELFYAEGPQIVREIKARGHKIFLDLKLHDIPNTVKKAMAALSALDVDIVNLHAAGTAAMMTAALEGLTRPDGTRPLLIAVTQLTSTDQEAMERDLLIKEPIDKVVMHYAETAKNAGLDGVVCSPLEAQKVHDICGEKFLTVTPGVRFADGDIGDQKRVMTPEQAKKIGSDYIVVGRPITAAPDPVAAYERCIKEFVD
;
A
#
# COMPACT_ATOMS: atom_id res chain seq x y z
N MET A 1 -9.41 11.53 -5.88
CA MET A 1 -9.53 10.13 -6.37
C MET A 1 -10.64 9.46 -5.57
N GLY A 2 -11.40 8.52 -6.17
CA GLY A 2 -12.41 7.78 -5.43
C GLY A 2 -11.80 6.65 -4.61
N LYS A 3 -12.55 6.14 -3.63
CA LYS A 3 -12.19 4.96 -2.84
C LYS A 3 -12.05 3.71 -3.73
N ASP A 4 -11.11 2.82 -3.41
CA ASP A 4 -10.94 1.55 -4.13
C ASP A 4 -10.38 0.45 -3.21
N VAL A 5 -10.56 -0.80 -3.61
CA VAL A 5 -10.09 -2.00 -2.93
C VAL A 5 -8.91 -2.58 -3.67
N ILE A 6 -7.78 -2.74 -2.97
CA ILE A 6 -6.55 -3.31 -3.50
C ILE A 6 -6.40 -4.74 -2.97
N ILE A 7 -6.35 -5.74 -3.87
CA ILE A 7 -6.11 -7.14 -3.49
C ILE A 7 -4.61 -7.36 -3.28
N ALA A 8 -4.19 -7.81 -2.10
CA ALA A 8 -2.81 -8.20 -1.85
C ALA A 8 -2.54 -9.59 -2.48
N CYS A 9 -1.85 -9.58 -3.62
CA CYS A 9 -1.43 -10.80 -4.33
C CYS A 9 -0.10 -11.31 -3.75
N ASP A 10 -0.14 -11.76 -2.51
CA ASP A 10 0.99 -12.36 -1.80
C ASP A 10 1.00 -13.87 -2.13
N PHE A 11 1.44 -14.21 -3.35
CA PHE A 11 1.56 -15.57 -3.88
C PHE A 11 3.03 -15.93 -4.08
N ALA A 12 3.35 -17.23 -3.91
CA ALA A 12 4.73 -17.71 -4.01
C ALA A 12 5.28 -17.71 -5.45
N ASP A 13 4.39 -17.77 -6.45
CA ASP A 13 4.78 -17.91 -7.85
C ASP A 13 3.77 -17.25 -8.81
N LYS A 14 4.23 -17.10 -10.04
CA LYS A 14 3.47 -16.48 -11.14
C LYS A 14 2.22 -17.28 -11.51
N GLU A 15 2.32 -18.59 -11.60
CA GLU A 15 1.21 -19.44 -12.05
C GLU A 15 0.03 -19.31 -11.12
N THR A 16 0.26 -19.41 -9.82
CA THR A 16 -0.76 -19.22 -8.78
C THR A 16 -1.38 -17.83 -8.85
N ALA A 17 -0.55 -16.78 -8.99
CA ALA A 17 -1.02 -15.40 -9.08
C ALA A 17 -1.91 -15.17 -10.31
N LEU A 18 -1.49 -15.65 -11.49
CA LEU A 18 -2.23 -15.44 -12.72
C LEU A 18 -3.53 -16.26 -12.75
N ASN A 19 -3.51 -17.53 -12.29
CA ASN A 19 -4.70 -18.36 -12.17
C ASN A 19 -5.73 -17.76 -11.19
N PHE A 20 -5.26 -17.09 -10.13
CA PHE A 20 -6.13 -16.34 -9.23
C PHE A 20 -6.79 -15.16 -9.94
N LEU A 21 -6.04 -14.36 -10.69
CA LEU A 21 -6.54 -13.19 -11.40
C LEU A 21 -7.47 -13.55 -12.57
N ASP A 22 -7.29 -14.71 -13.19
CA ASP A 22 -8.15 -15.20 -14.27
C ASP A 22 -9.59 -15.51 -13.80
N LYS A 23 -9.83 -15.63 -12.49
CA LYS A 23 -11.19 -15.77 -11.94
C LYS A 23 -12.03 -14.49 -12.07
N PHE A 24 -11.40 -13.33 -12.27
CA PHE A 24 -12.07 -12.03 -12.36
C PHE A 24 -12.35 -11.65 -13.82
N GLU A 25 -13.37 -12.28 -14.43
CA GLU A 25 -13.67 -12.10 -15.87
C GLU A 25 -14.23 -10.71 -16.19
N GLY A 26 -15.12 -10.18 -15.34
CA GLY A 26 -15.88 -8.95 -15.60
C GLY A 26 -15.23 -7.67 -15.11
N ARG A 27 -14.42 -7.74 -14.05
CA ARG A 27 -13.76 -6.59 -13.42
C ARG A 27 -12.26 -6.87 -13.31
N LYS A 28 -11.44 -5.86 -13.55
CA LYS A 28 -10.00 -5.94 -13.33
C LYS A 28 -9.66 -5.31 -11.98
N PRO A 29 -9.53 -6.11 -10.88
CA PRO A 29 -9.19 -5.56 -9.57
C PRO A 29 -7.89 -4.76 -9.60
N PHE A 30 -7.81 -3.72 -8.75
CA PHE A 30 -6.53 -3.13 -8.39
C PHE A 30 -5.78 -4.13 -7.51
N VAL A 31 -4.53 -4.42 -7.84
CA VAL A 31 -3.74 -5.44 -7.14
C VAL A 31 -2.46 -4.88 -6.54
N LYS A 32 -2.06 -5.42 -5.41
CA LYS A 32 -0.75 -5.17 -4.80
C LYS A 32 0.18 -6.34 -5.10
N ILE A 33 1.32 -6.06 -5.69
CA ILE A 33 2.43 -7.00 -5.84
C ILE A 33 3.44 -6.69 -4.74
N GLY A 34 3.58 -7.61 -3.78
CA GLY A 34 4.51 -7.49 -2.67
C GLY A 34 5.89 -8.06 -2.98
N MET A 35 6.77 -8.03 -1.97
CA MET A 35 8.16 -8.49 -2.06
C MET A 35 8.26 -9.97 -2.46
N GLU A 36 7.42 -10.84 -1.89
CA GLU A 36 7.46 -12.28 -2.15
C GLU A 36 7.34 -12.58 -3.65
N LEU A 37 6.25 -12.19 -4.27
CA LEU A 37 6.00 -12.44 -5.69
C LEU A 37 6.99 -11.70 -6.60
N PHE A 38 7.33 -10.44 -6.25
CA PHE A 38 8.27 -9.68 -7.06
C PHE A 38 9.68 -10.24 -7.03
N TYR A 39 10.18 -10.68 -5.88
CA TYR A 39 11.53 -11.27 -5.79
C TYR A 39 11.60 -12.68 -6.38
N ALA A 40 10.50 -13.44 -6.35
CA ALA A 40 10.43 -14.75 -7.00
C ALA A 40 10.45 -14.62 -8.53
N GLU A 41 9.68 -13.67 -9.10
CA GLU A 41 9.39 -13.62 -10.54
C GLU A 41 10.02 -12.42 -11.28
N GLY A 42 10.58 -11.49 -10.54
CA GLY A 42 11.18 -10.27 -11.07
C GLY A 42 10.16 -9.31 -11.72
N PRO A 43 10.63 -8.31 -12.50
CA PRO A 43 9.75 -7.31 -13.11
C PRO A 43 8.83 -7.88 -14.20
N GLN A 44 9.05 -9.12 -14.64
CA GLN A 44 8.22 -9.74 -15.66
C GLN A 44 6.77 -9.95 -15.20
N ILE A 45 6.58 -10.35 -13.93
CA ILE A 45 5.22 -10.53 -13.39
C ILE A 45 4.41 -9.23 -13.39
N VAL A 46 5.07 -8.10 -13.14
CA VAL A 46 4.44 -6.77 -13.18
C VAL A 46 3.91 -6.48 -14.59
N ARG A 47 4.74 -6.72 -15.62
CA ARG A 47 4.36 -6.51 -17.03
C ARG A 47 3.21 -7.42 -17.46
N GLU A 48 3.23 -8.68 -17.03
CA GLU A 48 2.17 -9.65 -17.38
C GLU A 48 0.83 -9.28 -16.73
N ILE A 49 0.82 -8.86 -15.47
CA ILE A 49 -0.38 -8.41 -14.77
C ILE A 49 -0.88 -7.07 -15.35
N LYS A 50 0.03 -6.14 -15.69
CA LYS A 50 -0.34 -4.87 -16.34
C LYS A 50 -0.96 -5.11 -17.72
N ALA A 51 -0.40 -6.02 -18.51
CA ALA A 51 -0.92 -6.38 -19.84
C ALA A 51 -2.34 -6.99 -19.79
N ARG A 52 -2.76 -7.55 -18.64
CA ARG A 52 -4.12 -8.04 -18.39
C ARG A 52 -5.10 -6.92 -18.01
N GLY A 53 -4.63 -5.66 -17.91
CA GLY A 53 -5.43 -4.47 -17.65
C GLY A 53 -5.63 -4.12 -16.17
N HIS A 54 -4.90 -4.76 -15.25
CA HIS A 54 -4.95 -4.42 -13.83
C HIS A 54 -4.21 -3.14 -13.51
N LYS A 55 -4.71 -2.37 -12.55
CA LYS A 55 -3.92 -1.37 -11.82
C LYS A 55 -3.01 -2.09 -10.84
N ILE A 56 -1.80 -1.55 -10.62
CA ILE A 56 -0.78 -2.19 -9.77
C ILE A 56 -0.24 -1.22 -8.73
N PHE A 57 -0.34 -1.62 -7.47
CA PHE A 57 0.46 -1.09 -6.38
C PHE A 57 1.67 -2.00 -6.17
N LEU A 58 2.86 -1.54 -6.53
CA LEU A 58 4.11 -2.27 -6.34
C LEU A 58 4.70 -1.95 -4.96
N ASP A 59 4.52 -2.88 -4.02
CA ASP A 59 4.74 -2.70 -2.58
C ASP A 59 6.10 -3.28 -2.14
N LEU A 60 7.20 -2.62 -2.51
CA LEU A 60 8.58 -3.06 -2.23
C LEU A 60 9.23 -2.35 -1.04
N LYS A 61 8.59 -1.29 -0.51
CA LYS A 61 9.01 -0.57 0.70
C LYS A 61 10.49 -0.16 0.68
N LEU A 62 10.92 0.56 -0.37
CA LEU A 62 12.32 0.95 -0.53
C LEU A 62 12.84 1.73 0.69
N HIS A 63 14.03 1.36 1.15
CA HIS A 63 14.70 2.02 2.27
C HIS A 63 16.20 1.84 2.13
N ASP A 64 16.89 2.88 1.66
CA ASP A 64 18.34 2.91 1.45
C ASP A 64 18.80 4.38 1.38
N ILE A 65 20.09 4.63 1.17
CA ILE A 65 20.60 5.99 0.95
C ILE A 65 19.92 6.67 -0.26
N PRO A 66 19.77 8.01 -0.25
CA PRO A 66 18.97 8.73 -1.25
C PRO A 66 19.29 8.39 -2.71
N ASN A 67 20.58 8.30 -3.07
CA ASN A 67 20.99 8.00 -4.45
C ASN A 67 20.60 6.58 -4.91
N THR A 68 20.67 5.60 -4.00
CA THR A 68 20.24 4.21 -4.31
C THR A 68 18.74 4.17 -4.56
N VAL A 69 17.95 4.79 -3.67
CA VAL A 69 16.51 4.85 -3.81
C VAL A 69 16.09 5.62 -5.07
N LYS A 70 16.74 6.74 -5.39
CA LYS A 70 16.52 7.48 -6.64
C LYS A 70 16.67 6.58 -7.87
N LYS A 71 17.77 5.84 -7.97
CA LYS A 71 18.03 4.93 -9.11
C LYS A 71 17.05 3.76 -9.15
N ALA A 72 16.69 3.19 -8.00
CA ALA A 72 15.69 2.13 -7.92
C ALA A 72 14.31 2.64 -8.37
N MET A 73 13.87 3.81 -7.93
CA MET A 73 12.61 4.42 -8.35
C MET A 73 12.57 4.72 -9.86
N ALA A 74 13.69 5.14 -10.47
CA ALA A 74 13.78 5.30 -11.91
C ALA A 74 13.55 3.97 -12.67
N ALA A 75 14.09 2.86 -12.13
CA ALA A 75 13.84 1.53 -12.69
C ALA A 75 12.37 1.11 -12.54
N LEU A 76 11.74 1.38 -11.38
CA LEU A 76 10.32 1.07 -11.13
C LEU A 76 9.39 1.93 -12.00
N SER A 77 9.75 3.19 -12.27
CA SER A 77 8.99 4.09 -13.15
C SER A 77 8.77 3.52 -14.55
N ALA A 78 9.72 2.71 -15.04
CA ALA A 78 9.64 2.06 -16.36
C ALA A 78 8.67 0.85 -16.40
N LEU A 79 8.11 0.42 -15.27
CA LEU A 79 7.19 -0.72 -15.20
C LEU A 79 5.72 -0.33 -15.40
N ASP A 80 5.43 0.95 -15.56
CA ASP A 80 4.08 1.51 -15.76
C ASP A 80 3.08 1.08 -14.66
N VAL A 81 3.54 1.02 -13.42
CA VAL A 81 2.69 0.77 -12.24
C VAL A 81 1.95 2.03 -11.82
N ASP A 82 0.90 1.88 -11.02
CA ASP A 82 0.04 3.00 -10.61
C ASP A 82 0.47 3.61 -9.27
N ILE A 83 0.96 2.78 -8.33
CA ILE A 83 1.47 3.20 -7.01
C ILE A 83 2.77 2.47 -6.73
N VAL A 84 3.73 3.16 -6.12
CA VAL A 84 4.94 2.60 -5.49
C VAL A 84 5.10 3.14 -4.08
N ASN A 85 5.92 2.49 -3.25
CA ASN A 85 6.16 2.96 -1.90
C ASN A 85 7.62 2.86 -1.44
N LEU A 86 7.87 3.54 -0.33
CA LEU A 86 9.11 3.53 0.42
C LEU A 86 8.79 3.66 1.93
N HIS A 87 9.79 3.55 2.80
CA HIS A 87 9.62 3.84 4.23
C HIS A 87 9.85 5.32 4.54
N ALA A 88 8.94 5.95 5.30
CA ALA A 88 9.08 7.33 5.77
C ALA A 88 10.30 7.52 6.68
N ALA A 89 10.69 6.48 7.41
CA ALA A 89 11.87 6.46 8.28
C ALA A 89 13.19 6.73 7.53
N GLY A 90 13.22 6.65 6.20
CA GLY A 90 14.38 6.99 5.38
C GLY A 90 14.69 8.48 5.25
N THR A 91 13.93 9.34 5.94
CA THR A 91 14.07 10.81 5.98
C THR A 91 13.59 11.55 4.73
N ALA A 92 13.39 12.86 4.86
CA ALA A 92 12.96 13.72 3.76
C ALA A 92 13.91 13.68 2.55
N ALA A 93 15.22 13.58 2.80
CA ALA A 93 16.23 13.53 1.73
C ALA A 93 16.05 12.28 0.84
N MET A 94 15.79 11.11 1.44
CA MET A 94 15.51 9.89 0.67
C MET A 94 14.19 10.00 -0.09
N MET A 95 13.14 10.55 0.52
CA MET A 95 11.83 10.71 -0.11
C MET A 95 11.88 11.67 -1.31
N THR A 96 12.57 12.81 -1.17
CA THR A 96 12.76 13.76 -2.27
C THR A 96 13.56 13.13 -3.42
N ALA A 97 14.64 12.42 -3.12
CA ALA A 97 15.43 11.73 -4.13
C ALA A 97 14.63 10.63 -4.85
N ALA A 98 13.75 9.92 -4.10
CA ALA A 98 12.83 8.93 -4.66
C ALA A 98 11.88 9.57 -5.67
N LEU A 99 11.27 10.71 -5.32
CA LEU A 99 10.36 11.46 -6.18
C LEU A 99 11.05 11.92 -7.48
N GLU A 100 12.27 12.45 -7.36
CA GLU A 100 13.08 12.83 -8.53
C GLU A 100 13.33 11.63 -9.46
N GLY A 101 13.71 10.47 -8.90
CA GLY A 101 13.97 9.26 -9.69
C GLY A 101 12.72 8.69 -10.34
N LEU A 102 11.58 8.78 -9.67
CA LEU A 102 10.30 8.25 -10.15
C LEU A 102 9.69 9.08 -11.28
N THR A 103 9.99 10.39 -11.33
CA THR A 103 9.44 11.32 -12.31
C THR A 103 10.12 11.13 -13.66
N ARG A 104 9.32 10.82 -14.70
CA ARG A 104 9.77 10.65 -16.06
C ARG A 104 10.12 11.98 -16.71
N PRO A 105 10.86 11.99 -17.85
CA PRO A 105 11.21 13.23 -18.55
C PRO A 105 10.01 14.08 -19.00
N ASP A 106 8.85 13.45 -19.21
CA ASP A 106 7.60 14.12 -19.60
C ASP A 106 6.82 14.65 -18.37
N GLY A 107 7.36 14.51 -17.16
CA GLY A 107 6.73 14.92 -15.91
C GLY A 107 5.73 13.92 -15.34
N THR A 108 5.42 12.82 -16.03
CA THR A 108 4.51 11.79 -15.51
C THR A 108 5.22 10.87 -14.52
N ARG A 109 4.48 10.30 -13.60
CA ARG A 109 4.98 9.32 -12.63
C ARG A 109 3.85 8.51 -11.99
N PRO A 110 4.14 7.32 -11.46
CA PRO A 110 3.26 6.65 -10.49
C PRO A 110 3.04 7.51 -9.24
N LEU A 111 2.00 7.23 -8.48
CA LEU A 111 1.85 7.77 -7.14
C LEU A 111 2.96 7.20 -6.24
N LEU A 112 3.57 8.06 -5.43
CA LEU A 112 4.58 7.71 -4.44
C LEU A 112 4.03 7.89 -3.04
N ILE A 113 3.95 6.81 -2.27
CA ILE A 113 3.44 6.84 -0.89
C ILE A 113 4.49 6.33 0.10
N ALA A 114 4.44 6.81 1.34
CA ALA A 114 5.39 6.41 2.38
C ALA A 114 4.73 5.50 3.43
N VAL A 115 5.37 4.39 3.78
CA VAL A 115 4.98 3.57 4.94
C VAL A 115 5.38 4.30 6.21
N THR A 116 4.43 4.60 7.08
CA THR A 116 4.66 5.28 8.36
C THR A 116 5.26 4.29 9.38
N GLN A 117 4.43 3.64 10.18
CA GLN A 117 4.83 2.50 11.00
C GLN A 117 4.08 1.25 10.54
N LEU A 118 4.74 0.09 10.58
CA LEU A 118 4.10 -1.17 10.24
C LEU A 118 2.96 -1.47 11.23
N THR A 119 1.86 -2.03 10.75
CA THR A 119 0.71 -2.39 11.61
C THR A 119 1.04 -3.48 12.63
N SER A 120 2.16 -4.18 12.47
CA SER A 120 2.73 -5.13 13.43
C SER A 120 3.55 -4.47 14.54
N THR A 121 3.96 -3.20 14.38
CA THR A 121 4.72 -2.44 15.39
C THR A 121 3.75 -1.82 16.38
N ASP A 122 3.92 -2.15 17.64
CA ASP A 122 3.24 -1.49 18.77
C ASP A 122 4.19 -0.52 19.49
N GLN A 123 3.69 0.19 20.50
CA GLN A 123 4.47 1.17 21.25
C GLN A 123 5.69 0.55 21.92
N GLU A 124 5.53 -0.63 22.53
CA GLU A 124 6.62 -1.32 23.23
C GLU A 124 7.75 -1.74 22.28
N ALA A 125 7.41 -2.32 21.12
CA ALA A 125 8.39 -2.70 20.11
C ALA A 125 9.11 -1.47 19.54
N MET A 126 8.39 -0.37 19.32
CA MET A 126 8.98 0.88 18.83
C MET A 126 9.97 1.47 19.82
N GLU A 127 9.63 1.49 21.11
CA GLU A 127 10.54 1.99 22.16
C GLU A 127 11.78 1.11 22.36
N ARG A 128 11.56 -0.22 22.42
CA ARG A 128 12.61 -1.18 22.71
C ARG A 128 13.59 -1.35 21.55
N ASP A 129 13.05 -1.54 20.33
CA ASP A 129 13.84 -1.98 19.18
C ASP A 129 14.27 -0.83 18.27
N LEU A 130 13.46 0.24 18.18
CA LEU A 130 13.77 1.42 17.37
C LEU A 130 14.27 2.59 18.22
N LEU A 131 14.23 2.49 19.56
CA LEU A 131 14.62 3.54 20.52
C LEU A 131 13.82 4.84 20.35
N ILE A 132 12.62 4.77 19.80
CA ILE A 132 11.71 5.91 19.64
C ILE A 132 10.74 5.93 20.83
N LYS A 133 10.89 6.91 21.72
CA LYS A 133 10.13 7.02 22.97
C LYS A 133 8.85 7.85 22.85
N GLU A 134 8.65 8.52 21.71
CA GLU A 134 7.44 9.30 21.46
C GLU A 134 6.22 8.37 21.28
N PRO A 135 4.99 8.82 21.60
CA PRO A 135 3.79 8.06 21.31
C PRO A 135 3.70 7.68 19.83
N ILE A 136 3.31 6.42 19.54
CA ILE A 136 3.26 5.90 18.17
C ILE A 136 2.38 6.77 17.24
N ASP A 137 1.26 7.28 17.73
CA ASP A 137 0.39 8.19 17.00
C ASP A 137 1.15 9.47 16.57
N LYS A 138 1.95 10.04 17.48
CA LYS A 138 2.76 11.24 17.18
C LYS A 138 3.83 10.94 16.13
N VAL A 139 4.46 9.77 16.20
CA VAL A 139 5.47 9.34 15.22
C VAL A 139 4.84 9.15 13.84
N VAL A 140 3.68 8.49 13.77
CA VAL A 140 2.94 8.29 12.52
C VAL A 140 2.55 9.63 11.88
N MET A 141 2.04 10.57 12.67
CA MET A 141 1.67 11.91 12.18
C MET A 141 2.89 12.69 11.68
N HIS A 142 4.01 12.64 12.43
CA HIS A 142 5.27 13.26 12.01
C HIS A 142 5.79 12.69 10.68
N TYR A 143 5.71 11.38 10.50
CA TYR A 143 6.09 10.73 9.24
C TYR A 143 5.17 11.12 8.07
N ALA A 144 3.86 11.24 8.32
CA ALA A 144 2.91 11.69 7.31
C ALA A 144 3.19 13.14 6.88
N GLU A 145 3.40 14.05 7.82
CA GLU A 145 3.77 15.45 7.53
C GLU A 145 5.10 15.54 6.76
N THR A 146 6.11 14.75 7.17
CA THR A 146 7.41 14.72 6.49
C THR A 146 7.27 14.22 5.05
N ALA A 147 6.46 13.18 4.83
CA ALA A 147 6.18 12.66 3.49
C ALA A 147 5.44 13.69 2.62
N LYS A 148 4.42 14.36 3.16
CA LYS A 148 3.71 15.46 2.48
C LYS A 148 4.66 16.59 2.09
N ASN A 149 5.50 17.04 3.03
CA ASN A 149 6.45 18.14 2.81
C ASN A 149 7.56 17.77 1.80
N ALA A 150 7.90 16.48 1.68
CA ALA A 150 8.78 15.96 0.63
C ALA A 150 8.10 15.84 -0.75
N GLY A 151 6.79 16.12 -0.85
CA GLY A 151 6.03 16.10 -2.11
C GLY A 151 5.42 14.75 -2.48
N LEU A 152 5.33 13.80 -1.55
CA LEU A 152 4.68 12.52 -1.78
C LEU A 152 3.15 12.67 -1.86
N ASP A 153 2.50 11.65 -2.44
CA ASP A 153 1.05 11.67 -2.69
C ASP A 153 0.22 11.13 -1.53
N GLY A 154 0.84 10.41 -0.59
CA GLY A 154 0.13 9.80 0.53
C GLY A 154 1.00 8.92 1.40
N VAL A 155 0.34 8.16 2.27
CA VAL A 155 0.98 7.22 3.19
C VAL A 155 0.26 5.87 3.25
N VAL A 156 1.01 4.84 3.65
CA VAL A 156 0.46 3.59 4.20
C VAL A 156 0.41 3.75 5.71
N CYS A 157 -0.77 3.65 6.29
CA CYS A 157 -1.00 3.78 7.74
C CYS A 157 -2.09 2.81 8.20
N SER A 158 -2.28 2.67 9.51
CA SER A 158 -3.42 1.92 10.05
C SER A 158 -4.74 2.62 9.70
N PRO A 159 -5.84 1.88 9.46
CA PRO A 159 -7.16 2.50 9.31
C PRO A 159 -7.52 3.46 10.46
N LEU A 160 -7.09 3.15 11.70
CA LEU A 160 -7.31 4.00 12.89
C LEU A 160 -6.66 5.39 12.79
N GLU A 161 -5.69 5.56 11.90
CA GLU A 161 -4.89 6.77 11.73
C GLU A 161 -5.35 7.62 10.55
N ALA A 162 -6.18 7.07 9.63
CA ALA A 162 -6.53 7.70 8.35
C ALA A 162 -7.14 9.11 8.53
N GLN A 163 -8.14 9.27 9.40
CA GLN A 163 -8.74 10.59 9.64
C GLN A 163 -7.72 11.60 10.19
N LYS A 164 -6.87 11.19 11.15
CA LYS A 164 -5.82 12.07 11.69
C LYS A 164 -4.82 12.49 10.63
N VAL A 165 -4.50 11.62 9.68
CA VAL A 165 -3.64 11.96 8.54
C VAL A 165 -4.32 13.02 7.66
N HIS A 166 -5.60 12.87 7.35
CA HIS A 166 -6.35 13.88 6.60
C HIS A 166 -6.46 15.21 7.35
N ASP A 167 -6.68 15.19 8.66
CA ASP A 167 -6.75 16.41 9.48
C ASP A 167 -5.44 17.23 9.41
N ILE A 168 -4.29 16.56 9.37
CA ILE A 168 -2.97 17.20 9.37
C ILE A 168 -2.47 17.47 7.94
N CYS A 169 -2.64 16.48 7.06
CA CYS A 169 -2.10 16.54 5.70
C CYS A 169 -3.10 17.06 4.66
N GLY A 170 -4.39 17.14 5.01
CA GLY A 170 -5.48 17.54 4.11
C GLY A 170 -6.05 16.38 3.31
N GLU A 171 -7.32 16.53 2.90
CA GLU A 171 -8.16 15.50 2.26
C GLU A 171 -7.62 14.93 0.93
N LYS A 172 -6.66 15.60 0.30
CA LYS A 172 -6.05 15.13 -0.96
C LYS A 172 -4.84 14.24 -0.75
N PHE A 173 -4.33 14.17 0.48
CA PHE A 173 -3.17 13.34 0.81
C PHE A 173 -3.66 11.92 1.11
N LEU A 174 -3.32 10.98 0.23
CA LEU A 174 -3.91 9.65 0.19
C LEU A 174 -3.54 8.78 1.40
N THR A 175 -4.52 8.01 1.87
CA THR A 175 -4.32 6.97 2.87
C THR A 175 -4.58 5.60 2.27
N VAL A 176 -3.57 4.72 2.35
CA VAL A 176 -3.66 3.31 1.95
C VAL A 176 -3.57 2.46 3.21
N THR A 177 -4.63 1.73 3.53
CA THR A 177 -4.78 1.10 4.84
C THR A 177 -4.87 -0.44 4.73
N PRO A 178 -3.82 -1.17 5.14
CA PRO A 178 -3.85 -2.63 5.27
C PRO A 178 -4.52 -3.07 6.58
N GLY A 179 -4.61 -4.39 6.79
CA GLY A 179 -5.16 -4.95 8.03
C GLY A 179 -6.68 -4.98 8.07
N VAL A 180 -7.32 -4.95 6.91
CA VAL A 180 -8.79 -5.03 6.80
C VAL A 180 -9.24 -6.49 6.81
N ARG A 181 -10.30 -6.78 7.58
CA ARG A 181 -10.93 -8.10 7.74
C ARG A 181 -12.45 -7.96 7.73
N PHE A 182 -13.15 -8.98 7.30
CA PHE A 182 -14.60 -9.04 7.50
C PHE A 182 -14.93 -9.23 8.99
N ALA A 183 -16.10 -8.76 9.42
CA ALA A 183 -16.54 -8.88 10.81
C ALA A 183 -16.68 -10.34 11.28
N ASP A 184 -16.98 -11.23 10.34
CA ASP A 184 -17.14 -12.69 10.53
C ASP A 184 -15.85 -13.48 10.18
N GLY A 185 -14.72 -12.80 9.92
CA GLY A 185 -13.48 -13.41 9.48
C GLY A 185 -12.43 -13.59 10.57
N ASP A 186 -11.40 -14.39 10.28
CA ASP A 186 -10.23 -14.59 11.13
C ASP A 186 -9.33 -13.34 11.17
N ILE A 187 -8.92 -12.93 12.37
CA ILE A 187 -8.02 -11.79 12.60
C ILE A 187 -6.60 -12.09 12.11
N GLY A 188 -6.15 -13.37 12.23
CA GLY A 188 -4.80 -13.81 11.86
C GLY A 188 -3.69 -13.09 12.62
N ASP A 189 -2.64 -12.67 11.91
CA ASP A 189 -1.43 -12.03 12.43
C ASP A 189 -1.55 -10.49 12.63
N GLN A 190 -2.71 -9.90 12.33
CA GLN A 190 -2.92 -8.45 12.45
C GLN A 190 -3.33 -8.05 13.88
N LYS A 191 -2.64 -7.06 14.45
CA LYS A 191 -2.96 -6.51 15.79
C LYS A 191 -3.98 -5.36 15.75
N ARG A 192 -4.08 -4.67 14.63
CA ARG A 192 -4.94 -3.48 14.43
C ARG A 192 -5.83 -3.71 13.21
N VAL A 193 -6.95 -4.42 13.40
CA VAL A 193 -7.89 -4.79 12.33
C VAL A 193 -9.13 -3.90 12.32
N MET A 194 -9.72 -3.75 11.15
CA MET A 194 -10.95 -3.01 10.93
C MET A 194 -11.75 -3.63 9.78
N THR A 195 -13.09 -3.48 9.82
CA THR A 195 -13.91 -3.93 8.69
C THR A 195 -13.86 -2.92 7.53
N PRO A 196 -14.20 -3.33 6.28
CA PRO A 196 -14.28 -2.41 5.15
C PRO A 196 -15.20 -1.21 5.44
N GLU A 197 -16.38 -1.44 6.03
CA GLU A 197 -17.32 -0.38 6.40
C GLU A 197 -16.72 0.60 7.45
N GLN A 198 -16.00 0.08 8.43
CA GLN A 198 -15.33 0.91 9.42
C GLN A 198 -14.23 1.76 8.78
N ALA A 199 -13.39 1.17 7.90
CA ALA A 199 -12.37 1.87 7.16
C ALA A 199 -12.97 2.98 6.27
N LYS A 200 -14.14 2.72 5.64
CA LYS A 200 -14.91 3.71 4.91
C LYS A 200 -15.33 4.89 5.79
N LYS A 201 -15.89 4.61 6.98
CA LYS A 201 -16.37 5.63 7.93
C LYS A 201 -15.25 6.52 8.48
N ILE A 202 -14.06 5.96 8.66
CA ILE A 202 -12.88 6.69 9.16
C ILE A 202 -12.16 7.45 8.05
N GLY A 203 -12.58 7.30 6.79
CA GLY A 203 -12.06 8.12 5.70
C GLY A 203 -10.85 7.52 4.96
N SER A 204 -10.56 6.22 5.06
CA SER A 204 -9.54 5.59 4.21
C SER A 204 -9.85 5.78 2.73
N ASP A 205 -8.82 6.09 1.91
CA ASP A 205 -8.98 6.20 0.45
C ASP A 205 -8.85 4.86 -0.24
N TYR A 206 -7.90 4.04 0.19
CA TYR A 206 -7.68 2.68 -0.30
C TYR A 206 -7.58 1.71 0.86
N ILE A 207 -8.22 0.54 0.72
CA ILE A 207 -7.98 -0.59 1.63
C ILE A 207 -7.19 -1.67 0.92
N VAL A 208 -6.25 -2.31 1.64
CA VAL A 208 -5.50 -3.46 1.14
C VAL A 208 -5.99 -4.72 1.83
N VAL A 209 -6.56 -5.64 1.05
CA VAL A 209 -7.18 -6.87 1.54
C VAL A 209 -6.46 -8.08 0.93
N GLY A 210 -5.90 -8.94 1.79
CA GLY A 210 -5.21 -10.18 1.39
C GLY A 210 -6.11 -11.41 1.59
N ARG A 211 -5.76 -12.26 2.57
CA ARG A 211 -6.41 -13.55 2.87
C ARG A 211 -7.95 -13.53 2.89
N PRO A 212 -8.65 -12.49 3.37
CA PRO A 212 -10.11 -12.45 3.27
C PRO A 212 -10.66 -12.58 1.85
N ILE A 213 -9.85 -12.24 0.83
CA ILE A 213 -10.19 -12.43 -0.57
C ILE A 213 -9.41 -13.62 -1.16
N THR A 214 -8.08 -13.65 -0.98
CA THR A 214 -7.22 -14.62 -1.69
C THR A 214 -7.39 -16.06 -1.20
N ALA A 215 -7.80 -16.26 0.05
CA ALA A 215 -8.09 -17.57 0.64
C ALA A 215 -9.59 -17.87 0.76
N ALA A 216 -10.46 -17.00 0.24
CA ALA A 216 -11.90 -17.25 0.26
C ALA A 216 -12.29 -18.42 -0.67
N PRO A 217 -13.29 -19.22 -0.33
CA PRO A 217 -13.83 -20.24 -1.23
C PRO A 217 -14.28 -19.66 -2.58
N ASP A 218 -14.86 -18.46 -2.56
CA ASP A 218 -15.20 -17.66 -3.74
C ASP A 218 -14.53 -16.27 -3.60
N PRO A 219 -13.34 -16.09 -4.21
CA PRO A 219 -12.62 -14.84 -4.10
C PRO A 219 -13.29 -13.68 -4.86
N VAL A 220 -14.07 -13.96 -5.90
CA VAL A 220 -14.80 -12.93 -6.64
C VAL A 220 -15.92 -12.37 -5.77
N ALA A 221 -16.74 -13.23 -5.16
CA ALA A 221 -17.79 -12.81 -4.23
C ALA A 221 -17.23 -12.07 -3.02
N ALA A 222 -16.09 -12.50 -2.47
CA ALA A 222 -15.41 -11.82 -1.37
C ALA A 222 -14.92 -10.41 -1.77
N TYR A 223 -14.38 -10.26 -2.98
CA TYR A 223 -13.97 -8.96 -3.50
C TYR A 223 -15.17 -8.03 -3.73
N GLU A 224 -16.24 -8.51 -4.35
CA GLU A 224 -17.46 -7.72 -4.56
C GLU A 224 -18.11 -7.29 -3.23
N ARG A 225 -18.04 -8.15 -2.20
CA ARG A 225 -18.43 -7.77 -0.84
C ARG A 225 -17.59 -6.59 -0.31
N CYS A 226 -16.26 -6.62 -0.48
CA CYS A 226 -15.39 -5.51 -0.11
C CYS A 226 -15.75 -4.22 -0.86
N ILE A 227 -16.02 -4.29 -2.16
CA ILE A 227 -16.44 -3.14 -2.97
C ILE A 227 -17.72 -2.55 -2.41
N LYS A 228 -18.74 -3.39 -2.17
CA LYS A 228 -20.02 -2.95 -1.62
C LYS A 228 -19.90 -2.29 -0.24
N GLU A 229 -19.09 -2.87 0.65
CA GLU A 229 -18.93 -2.38 2.02
C GLU A 229 -18.04 -1.13 2.10
N PHE A 230 -17.07 -0.97 1.19
CA PHE A 230 -16.09 0.12 1.25
C PHE A 230 -16.33 1.24 0.22
N VAL A 231 -16.67 0.90 -1.01
CA VAL A 231 -16.76 1.89 -2.11
C VAL A 231 -18.18 2.42 -2.27
N ASP A 232 -19.17 1.51 -2.39
CA ASP A 232 -20.59 1.83 -2.63
C ASP A 232 -21.29 2.35 -1.36
#